data_37a99ded5ea3c8ff7932f1104e4f4257
#
_entry.id   37a99ded5ea3c8ff7932f1104e4f4257
#
_cell.length_a   1.000
_cell.length_b   1.000
_cell.length_c   1.000
_cell.angle_alpha   90.00
_cell.angle_beta   90.00
_cell.angle_gamma   90.00
#
_symmetry.space_group_name_H-M   'P 1'
#
loop_
_entity.id
_entity.type
_entity.pdbx_description
1 polymer ?
#
loop_
_entity_poly.entity_id
_entity_poly.type
_entity_poly.pdbx_seq_one_letter_code
_entity_poly.pdbx_strand_id
1 'polypeptide(L)'
;MGQSIYANCNLCGFSTNFNFGGSKTNYLKYRPVPAINLTTTLFENVNYFEYNKNINYIFYSDKVLKTKDLNCKTLNNFDLKLNTEQNYCPNCNKYSLSFKVIRFYD
;
A
#
# COMPACT_ATOMS: atom_id res chain seq x y z
N MET A 1 12.74 4.44 -7.71
CA MET A 1 11.98 5.63 -7.29
C MET A 1 10.88 5.26 -6.33
N GLY A 2 10.77 5.99 -5.24
CA GLY A 2 9.73 5.77 -4.27
C GLY A 2 8.69 6.88 -4.27
N GLN A 3 7.54 6.59 -3.68
CA GLN A 3 6.44 7.54 -3.58
C GLN A 3 5.96 7.60 -2.15
N SER A 4 5.65 8.82 -1.69
CA SER A 4 4.89 9.01 -0.45
C SER A 4 3.44 9.20 -0.84
N ILE A 5 2.55 8.44 -0.21
CA ILE A 5 1.16 8.36 -0.59
C ILE A 5 0.27 8.66 0.60
N TYR A 6 -0.77 9.46 0.37
CA TYR A 6 -1.79 9.74 1.36
C TYR A 6 -3.00 8.86 1.08
N ALA A 7 -3.43 8.11 2.09
CA ALA A 7 -4.61 7.27 2.01
C ALA A 7 -5.75 7.92 2.76
N ASN A 8 -6.93 7.94 2.16
CA ASN A 8 -8.11 8.55 2.78
C ASN A 8 -9.37 7.78 2.42
N CYS A 9 -10.16 7.46 3.43
CA CYS A 9 -11.47 6.84 3.23
C CYS A 9 -12.55 7.93 3.25
N ASN A 10 -13.32 8.02 2.19
CA ASN A 10 -14.37 9.03 2.07
C ASN A 10 -15.67 8.65 2.80
N LEU A 11 -15.75 7.47 3.39
CA LEU A 11 -16.93 7.03 4.13
C LEU A 11 -16.79 7.17 5.63
N CYS A 12 -15.62 6.79 6.19
CA CYS A 12 -15.42 6.82 7.63
C CYS A 12 -14.37 7.84 8.10
N GLY A 13 -13.67 8.47 7.17
CA GLY A 13 -12.66 9.46 7.51
C GLY A 13 -11.31 8.91 7.91
N PHE A 14 -11.10 7.59 7.82
CA PHE A 14 -9.79 7.00 8.09
C PHE A 14 -8.76 7.59 7.13
N SER A 15 -7.60 7.98 7.67
CA SER A 15 -6.52 8.49 6.83
C SER A 15 -5.17 8.11 7.42
N THR A 16 -4.20 7.93 6.53
CA THR A 16 -2.82 7.62 6.91
C THR A 16 -1.89 7.93 5.75
N ASN A 17 -0.61 8.01 6.05
CA ASN A 17 0.43 8.15 5.02
C ASN A 17 1.27 6.88 4.99
N PHE A 18 1.76 6.54 3.81
CA PHE A 18 2.67 5.41 3.68
C PHE A 18 3.62 5.63 2.51
N ASN A 19 4.68 4.83 2.48
CA ASN A 19 5.64 4.85 1.37
C ASN A 19 5.42 3.64 0.49
N PHE A 20 5.67 3.81 -0.82
CA PHE A 20 5.55 2.72 -1.78
C PHE A 20 6.78 2.72 -2.69
N GLY A 21 7.46 1.57 -2.76
CA GLY A 21 8.67 1.42 -3.55
C GLY A 21 9.91 1.91 -2.83
N GLY A 22 11.07 1.43 -3.21
CA GLY A 22 12.33 1.81 -2.61
C GLY A 22 12.91 3.08 -3.19
N SER A 23 13.89 3.65 -2.51
CA SER A 23 14.64 4.77 -3.02
C SER A 23 15.60 4.29 -4.12
N LYS A 24 16.19 5.25 -4.85
CA LYS A 24 17.14 4.95 -5.92
C LYS A 24 18.34 4.13 -5.44
N THR A 25 18.76 4.32 -4.19
CA THR A 25 19.95 3.68 -3.64
C THR A 25 19.68 2.37 -2.93
N ASN A 26 18.44 2.12 -2.46
CA ASN A 26 18.13 0.94 -1.67
C ASN A 26 16.97 0.11 -2.19
N TYR A 27 16.52 0.33 -3.42
CA TYR A 27 15.34 -0.35 -3.95
C TYR A 27 15.51 -1.87 -4.06
N LEU A 28 16.73 -2.38 -4.04
CA LEU A 28 17.00 -3.81 -4.06
C LEU A 28 16.88 -4.46 -2.68
N LYS A 29 16.87 -3.67 -1.61
CA LYS A 29 16.83 -4.16 -0.23
C LYS A 29 15.59 -3.74 0.52
N TYR A 30 14.99 -2.62 0.14
CA TYR A 30 13.88 -2.04 0.88
C TYR A 30 12.82 -1.55 -0.10
N ARG A 31 11.67 -2.17 -0.04
CA ARG A 31 10.50 -1.79 -0.84
C ARG A 31 9.28 -1.71 0.06
N PRO A 32 8.98 -0.54 0.62
CA PRO A 32 7.79 -0.39 1.45
C PRO A 32 6.52 -0.53 0.60
N VAL A 33 5.60 -1.35 1.08
CA VAL A 33 4.31 -1.62 0.44
C VAL A 33 3.24 -1.56 1.51
N PRO A 34 2.10 -0.93 1.23
CA PRO A 34 1.01 -0.92 2.22
C PRO A 34 0.39 -2.31 2.37
N ALA A 35 0.07 -2.67 3.60
CA ALA A 35 -0.45 -3.99 3.91
C ALA A 35 -1.40 -3.92 5.11
N ILE A 36 -2.22 -4.97 5.26
CA ILE A 36 -3.04 -5.17 6.45
C ILE A 36 -2.44 -6.34 7.23
N ASN A 37 -2.19 -6.14 8.52
CA ASN A 37 -1.82 -7.20 9.42
C ASN A 37 -3.11 -7.92 9.83
N LEU A 38 -3.28 -9.17 9.40
CA LEU A 38 -4.52 -9.91 9.64
C LEU A 38 -4.77 -10.22 11.11
N THR A 39 -3.72 -10.26 11.94
CA THR A 39 -3.86 -10.52 13.36
C THR A 39 -4.41 -9.30 14.11
N THR A 40 -3.89 -8.10 13.79
CA THR A 40 -4.28 -6.86 14.47
C THR A 40 -5.33 -6.07 13.69
N THR A 41 -5.54 -6.40 12.43
CA THR A 41 -6.41 -5.70 11.48
C THR A 41 -5.98 -4.24 11.25
N LEU A 42 -4.71 -3.93 11.50
CA LEU A 42 -4.17 -2.58 11.33
C LEU A 42 -3.46 -2.43 9.98
N PHE A 43 -3.54 -1.22 9.46
CA PHE A 43 -2.81 -0.82 8.26
C PHE A 43 -1.35 -0.62 8.62
N GLU A 44 -0.43 -1.24 7.86
CA GLU A 44 1.00 -1.13 8.09
C GLU A 44 1.74 -0.89 6.79
N ASN A 45 2.89 -0.23 6.89
CA ASN A 45 3.78 -0.04 5.76
C ASN A 45 4.95 -1.02 5.94
N VAL A 46 4.99 -2.05 5.11
CA VAL A 46 5.85 -3.21 5.31
C VAL A 46 6.91 -3.29 4.22
N ASN A 47 8.15 -3.61 4.60
CA ASN A 47 9.19 -3.90 3.61
C ASN A 47 8.89 -5.24 2.95
N TYR A 48 8.55 -5.24 1.68
CA TYR A 48 8.14 -6.43 0.94
C TYR A 48 9.24 -7.49 0.86
N PHE A 49 10.51 -7.08 0.88
CA PHE A 49 11.64 -8.01 0.78
C PHE A 49 12.05 -8.61 2.11
N GLU A 50 11.71 -7.97 3.22
CA GLU A 50 12.15 -8.43 4.52
C GLU A 50 11.10 -8.09 5.58
N TYR A 51 10.21 -9.04 5.86
CA TYR A 51 9.20 -8.89 6.88
C TYR A 51 9.06 -10.18 7.66
N ASN A 52 8.46 -10.09 8.86
CA ASN A 52 8.26 -11.24 9.72
C ASN A 52 7.25 -12.21 9.09
N LYS A 53 7.72 -13.36 8.64
CA LYS A 53 6.87 -14.37 7.98
C LYS A 53 5.87 -15.03 8.93
N ASN A 54 6.05 -14.85 10.25
CA ASN A 54 5.10 -15.35 11.24
C ASN A 54 3.85 -14.47 11.36
N ILE A 55 3.88 -13.28 10.78
CA ILE A 55 2.73 -12.37 10.75
C ILE A 55 2.02 -12.55 9.41
N ASN A 56 0.71 -12.70 9.46
CA ASN A 56 -0.09 -12.83 8.23
C ASN A 56 -0.43 -11.44 7.71
N TYR A 57 0.23 -11.07 6.61
CA TYR A 57 -0.04 -9.82 5.90
C TYR A 57 -0.79 -10.09 4.61
N ILE A 58 -1.69 -9.19 4.25
CA ILE A 58 -2.21 -9.09 2.89
C ILE A 58 -1.78 -7.71 2.36
N PHE A 59 -1.12 -7.69 1.22
CA PHE A 59 -0.61 -6.46 0.64
C PHE A 59 -1.64 -5.80 -0.26
N TYR A 60 -1.64 -4.47 -0.32
CA TYR A 60 -2.57 -3.73 -1.19
C TYR A 60 -2.26 -3.90 -2.68
N SER A 61 -1.14 -4.52 -3.02
CA SER A 61 -0.86 -4.98 -4.37
C SER A 61 -1.62 -6.25 -4.72
N ASP A 62 -2.18 -6.94 -3.71
CA ASP A 62 -2.99 -8.15 -3.89
C ASP A 62 -4.42 -7.74 -4.25
N LYS A 63 -5.06 -8.50 -5.15
CA LYS A 63 -6.41 -8.20 -5.61
C LYS A 63 -7.47 -8.29 -4.51
N VAL A 64 -7.17 -9.01 -3.43
CA VAL A 64 -8.11 -9.14 -2.30
C VAL A 64 -8.41 -7.78 -1.67
N LEU A 65 -7.45 -6.88 -1.64
CA LEU A 65 -7.63 -5.58 -1.00
C LEU A 65 -8.00 -4.47 -1.99
N LYS A 66 -8.28 -4.81 -3.24
CA LYS A 66 -8.75 -3.85 -4.24
C LYS A 66 -9.83 -4.51 -5.09
N THR A 67 -10.85 -3.76 -5.47
CA THR A 67 -11.98 -4.33 -6.19
C THR A 67 -11.62 -4.73 -7.61
N LYS A 68 -10.78 -3.94 -8.27
CA LYS A 68 -10.30 -4.22 -9.62
C LYS A 68 -9.09 -3.35 -9.92
N ASP A 69 -8.43 -3.64 -11.02
CA ASP A 69 -7.20 -2.93 -11.41
C ASP A 69 -7.51 -1.59 -12.06
N LEU A 70 -8.11 -0.67 -11.30
CA LEU A 70 -8.40 0.69 -11.75
C LEU A 70 -7.19 1.58 -11.51
N ASN A 71 -6.68 2.19 -12.57
CA ASN A 71 -5.61 3.18 -12.44
C ASN A 71 -4.43 2.70 -11.59
N CYS A 72 -4.05 1.42 -11.77
CA CYS A 72 -2.95 0.84 -11.00
C CYS A 72 -1.63 1.54 -11.27
N LYS A 73 -0.80 1.68 -10.23
CA LYS A 73 0.54 2.23 -10.32
C LYS A 73 1.57 1.12 -10.22
N THR A 74 2.61 1.20 -11.04
CA THR A 74 3.73 0.24 -11.04
C THR A 74 5.03 1.03 -11.12
N LEU A 75 5.99 0.66 -10.26
CA LEU A 75 7.33 1.23 -10.35
C LEU A 75 8.17 0.42 -11.35
N ASN A 76 9.17 1.08 -11.95
CA ASN A 76 10.11 0.39 -12.82
C ASN A 76 10.79 -0.75 -12.07
N ASN A 77 10.89 -1.92 -12.71
CA ASN A 77 11.51 -3.11 -12.14
C ASN A 77 10.84 -3.58 -10.84
N PHE A 78 9.56 -3.28 -10.68
CA PHE A 78 8.81 -3.63 -9.49
C PHE A 78 7.40 -4.02 -9.93
N ASP A 79 7.08 -5.30 -9.80
CA ASP A 79 5.87 -5.88 -10.39
C ASP A 79 4.59 -5.62 -9.61
N LEU A 80 4.69 -5.09 -8.40
CA LEU A 80 3.51 -4.82 -7.58
C LEU A 80 2.79 -3.56 -8.06
N LYS A 81 1.47 -3.61 -8.02
CA LYS A 81 0.61 -2.51 -8.49
C LYS A 81 -0.38 -2.13 -7.41
N LEU A 82 -0.67 -0.82 -7.32
CA LEU A 82 -1.67 -0.30 -6.41
C LEU A 82 -2.78 0.38 -7.19
N ASN A 83 -4.03 0.18 -6.77
CA ASN A 83 -5.14 1.00 -7.25
C ASN A 83 -5.04 2.40 -6.65
N THR A 84 -5.54 3.41 -7.36
CA THR A 84 -5.66 4.76 -6.81
C THR A 84 -6.96 4.94 -6.03
N GLU A 85 -7.97 4.11 -6.32
CA GLU A 85 -9.29 4.21 -5.70
C GLU A 85 -9.84 2.82 -5.40
N GLN A 86 -10.88 2.77 -4.57
CA GLN A 86 -11.60 1.54 -4.25
C GLN A 86 -10.71 0.47 -3.63
N ASN A 87 -9.84 0.90 -2.71
CA ASN A 87 -9.05 0.01 -1.89
C ASN A 87 -9.78 -0.31 -0.59
N TYR A 88 -9.45 -1.44 0.02
CA TYR A 88 -10.08 -1.86 1.26
C TYR A 88 -9.71 -0.94 2.41
N CYS A 89 -10.72 -0.42 3.12
CA CYS A 89 -10.50 0.38 4.32
C CYS A 89 -10.59 -0.52 5.55
N PRO A 90 -9.51 -0.63 6.36
CA PRO A 90 -9.54 -1.50 7.52
C PRO A 90 -10.43 -0.99 8.65
N ASN A 91 -10.79 0.30 8.62
CA ASN A 91 -11.60 0.90 9.67
C ASN A 91 -13.09 0.64 9.47
N CYS A 92 -13.61 0.79 8.25
CA CYS A 92 -15.02 0.58 7.97
C CYS A 92 -15.33 -0.68 7.19
N ASN A 93 -14.30 -1.44 6.79
CA ASN A 93 -14.42 -2.72 6.08
C ASN A 93 -15.14 -2.58 4.73
N LYS A 94 -14.94 -1.46 4.04
CA LYS A 94 -15.51 -1.19 2.72
C LYS A 94 -14.41 -0.78 1.74
N TYR A 95 -14.68 -0.96 0.45
CA TYR A 95 -13.72 -0.61 -0.61
C TYR A 95 -13.87 0.87 -0.96
N SER A 96 -13.49 1.73 -0.03
CA SER A 96 -13.70 3.18 -0.11
C SER A 96 -12.43 3.98 0.15
N LEU A 97 -11.27 3.30 0.22
CA LEU A 97 -9.99 3.95 0.52
C LEU A 97 -9.32 4.39 -0.78
N SER A 98 -8.96 5.67 -0.86
CA SER A 98 -8.28 6.25 -2.02
C SER A 98 -6.83 6.54 -1.68
N PHE A 99 -5.95 6.35 -2.66
CA PHE A 99 -4.52 6.61 -2.53
C PHE A 99 -4.14 7.78 -3.43
N LYS A 100 -3.46 8.77 -2.85
CA LYS A 100 -3.00 9.95 -3.60
C LYS A 100 -1.51 10.13 -3.39
N VAL A 101 -0.75 10.16 -4.48
CA VAL A 101 0.69 10.45 -4.41
C VAL A 101 0.87 11.91 -4.02
N ILE A 102 1.59 12.15 -2.92
CA ILE A 102 1.85 13.50 -2.43
C ILE A 102 3.29 13.92 -2.62
N ARG A 103 4.19 12.96 -2.82
CA ARG A 103 5.61 13.27 -3.03
C ARG A 103 6.33 12.08 -3.65
N PHE A 104 7.35 12.38 -4.46
CA PHE A 104 8.28 11.38 -4.96
C PHE A 104 9.62 11.55 -4.26
N TYR A 105 10.35 10.45 -4.07
CA TYR A 105 11.69 10.47 -3.51
C TYR A 105 12.55 9.40 -4.19
N ASP A 106 13.85 9.59 -4.12
CA ASP A 106 14.81 8.61 -4.64
C ASP A 106 15.38 7.72 -3.55
#